data_1a5be08497b1d1d8254292430708fb51
#
_entry.id   1a5be08497b1d1d8254292430708fb51
#
_cell.length_a   1.000
_cell.length_b   1.000
_cell.length_c   1.000
_cell.angle_alpha   90.00
_cell.angle_beta   90.00
_cell.angle_gamma   90.00
#
_symmetry.space_group_name_H-M   'P 1'
#
loop_
_entity.id
_entity.type
_entity.pdbx_description
1 polymer ?
#
loop_
_entity_poly.entity_id
_entity_poly.type
_entity_poly.pdbx_seq_one_letter_code
_entity_poly.pdbx_strand_id
1 'polypeptide(L)'
;DGSVAIAISTIPEGEKAARILNIFTRGLGHIGKADTAVYLRPHHGGIGMPEGRDVFINACHYMIEGLNAVTNSQGIKLTDLKFIASHQANKRIMATVARQIDFPEDHMLSNIEEVGNTGCPSCAIALSQNLDRVDHGDLVALSVFGGGYSCGAVLLQFL
;
A
#
# COMPACT_ATOMS: atom_id res chain seq x y z
N ASP A 1 9.64 4.80 -14.62
CA ASP A 1 8.93 3.51 -14.78
C ASP A 1 9.45 2.52 -13.76
N GLY A 2 8.55 1.66 -13.25
CA GLY A 2 8.89 0.61 -12.31
C GLY A 2 8.20 -0.70 -12.65
N SER A 3 8.84 -1.81 -12.33
CA SER A 3 8.27 -3.16 -12.46
C SER A 3 8.69 -4.02 -11.27
N VAL A 4 7.86 -4.99 -10.92
CA VAL A 4 8.14 -5.97 -9.88
C VAL A 4 7.58 -7.32 -10.30
N ALA A 5 8.26 -8.38 -9.92
CA ALA A 5 7.78 -9.75 -10.05
C ALA A 5 7.71 -10.38 -8.65
N ILE A 6 6.60 -11.04 -8.35
CA ILE A 6 6.38 -11.75 -7.10
C ILE A 6 6.08 -13.21 -7.43
N ALA A 7 6.89 -14.13 -6.93
CA ALA A 7 6.61 -15.55 -7.04
C ALA A 7 5.67 -15.96 -5.89
N ILE A 8 4.60 -16.67 -6.22
CA ILE A 8 3.66 -17.23 -5.23
C ILE A 8 3.71 -18.76 -5.37
N SER A 9 3.96 -19.43 -4.25
CA SER A 9 4.07 -20.89 -4.16
C SER A 9 3.35 -21.39 -2.90
N THR A 10 2.97 -22.66 -2.89
CA THR A 10 2.45 -23.34 -1.70
C THR A 10 3.56 -23.82 -0.76
N ILE A 11 4.80 -23.79 -1.22
CA ILE A 11 5.99 -24.19 -0.47
C ILE A 11 6.87 -22.95 -0.33
N PRO A 12 7.27 -22.56 0.90
CA PRO A 12 8.18 -21.44 1.08
C PRO A 12 9.55 -21.77 0.46
N GLU A 13 10.01 -20.91 -0.43
CA GLU A 13 11.30 -21.02 -1.09
C GLU A 13 12.05 -19.68 -1.00
N GLY A 14 13.34 -19.73 -0.76
CA GLY A 14 14.21 -18.56 -0.72
C GLY A 14 14.41 -17.98 0.68
N GLU A 15 15.46 -17.17 0.81
CA GLU A 15 15.95 -16.62 2.10
C GLU A 15 14.98 -15.58 2.71
N LYS A 16 14.12 -14.96 1.91
CA LYS A 16 13.16 -13.93 2.33
C LYS A 16 11.73 -14.28 1.88
N ALA A 17 11.35 -15.55 2.09
CA ALA A 17 9.98 -15.98 1.87
C ALA A 17 9.04 -15.36 2.92
N ALA A 18 7.81 -15.09 2.52
CA ALA A 18 6.79 -14.60 3.44
C ALA A 18 5.48 -15.36 3.23
N ARG A 19 4.77 -15.63 4.30
CA ARG A 19 3.42 -16.19 4.28
C ARG A 19 2.41 -15.06 4.17
N ILE A 20 1.46 -15.18 3.25
CA ILE A 20 0.29 -14.30 3.20
C ILE A 20 -0.67 -14.75 4.30
N LEU A 21 -0.86 -13.91 5.32
CA LEU A 21 -1.79 -14.20 6.44
C LEU A 21 -3.21 -13.77 6.10
N ASN A 22 -3.36 -12.62 5.45
CA ASN A 22 -4.67 -12.12 5.06
C ASN A 22 -4.57 -11.14 3.89
N ILE A 23 -5.67 -11.02 3.14
CA ILE A 23 -5.84 -10.10 2.01
C ILE A 23 -7.17 -9.38 2.17
N PHE A 24 -7.17 -8.06 1.97
CA PHE A 24 -8.36 -7.24 1.87
C PHE A 24 -8.36 -6.51 0.53
N THR A 25 -9.50 -6.52 -0.17
CA THR A 25 -9.69 -5.73 -1.39
C THR A 25 -11.10 -5.15 -1.42
N ARG A 26 -11.24 -3.92 -1.92
CA ARG A 26 -12.53 -3.25 -2.04
C ARG A 26 -12.61 -2.36 -3.26
N GLY A 27 -13.67 -2.52 -4.03
CA GLY A 27 -14.05 -1.60 -5.09
C GLY A 27 -14.92 -0.47 -4.54
N LEU A 28 -14.56 0.77 -4.85
CA LEU A 28 -15.15 1.99 -4.29
C LEU A 28 -15.70 2.91 -5.42
N GLY A 29 -16.02 2.35 -6.58
CA GLY A 29 -16.46 3.10 -7.75
C GLY A 29 -17.71 3.97 -7.53
N HIS A 30 -18.50 3.65 -6.51
CA HIS A 30 -19.68 4.44 -6.13
C HIS A 30 -19.34 5.74 -5.36
N ILE A 31 -18.11 5.89 -4.87
CA ILE A 31 -17.65 7.06 -4.12
C ILE A 31 -17.02 8.09 -5.05
N GLY A 32 -16.26 7.62 -6.03
CA GLY A 32 -15.68 8.49 -7.05
C GLY A 32 -16.77 9.10 -7.93
N LYS A 33 -16.82 10.43 -7.98
CA LYS A 33 -17.67 11.12 -8.94
C LYS A 33 -17.13 10.94 -10.34
N ALA A 34 -17.99 10.74 -11.32
CA ALA A 34 -17.59 10.77 -12.72
C ALA A 34 -16.81 12.06 -13.00
N ASP A 35 -15.72 11.94 -13.76
CA ASP A 35 -14.84 13.04 -14.15
C ASP A 35 -14.04 13.73 -13.02
N THR A 36 -14.19 13.32 -11.76
CA THR A 36 -13.46 13.90 -10.62
C THR A 36 -12.47 12.95 -9.97
N ALA A 37 -12.63 11.63 -10.19
CA ALA A 37 -11.68 10.61 -9.76
C ALA A 37 -10.41 10.60 -10.61
N VAL A 38 -9.46 9.78 -10.25
CA VAL A 38 -8.28 9.51 -11.10
C VAL A 38 -8.72 8.81 -12.38
N TYR A 39 -8.38 9.37 -13.53
CA TYR A 39 -8.70 8.80 -14.82
C TYR A 39 -7.51 8.81 -15.78
N LEU A 40 -7.54 7.91 -16.74
CA LEU A 40 -6.61 7.87 -17.86
C LEU A 40 -7.37 8.20 -19.16
N ARG A 41 -7.03 9.34 -19.78
CA ARG A 41 -7.60 9.78 -21.06
C ARG A 41 -6.48 10.06 -22.06
N PRO A 42 -6.01 9.06 -22.83
CA PRO A 42 -4.86 9.20 -23.72
C PRO A 42 -4.98 10.37 -24.70
N HIS A 43 -6.19 10.65 -25.20
CA HIS A 43 -6.48 11.74 -26.14
C HIS A 43 -6.60 13.13 -25.49
N HIS A 44 -6.59 13.22 -24.14
CA HIS A 44 -6.77 14.44 -23.39
C HIS A 44 -5.64 14.70 -22.38
N GLY A 45 -4.44 14.23 -22.64
CA GLY A 45 -3.26 14.55 -21.82
C GLY A 45 -2.90 13.51 -20.76
N GLY A 46 -3.41 12.29 -20.85
CA GLY A 46 -2.95 11.18 -20.03
C GLY A 46 -3.73 11.00 -18.71
N ILE A 47 -3.02 10.92 -17.59
CA ILE A 47 -3.62 10.69 -16.25
C ILE A 47 -4.05 12.06 -15.69
N GLY A 48 -5.32 12.16 -15.31
CA GLY A 48 -5.88 13.34 -14.65
C GLY A 48 -6.39 13.04 -13.25
N MET A 49 -6.30 14.05 -12.37
CA MET A 49 -6.80 14.00 -10.98
C MET A 49 -7.41 15.37 -10.63
N PRO A 50 -8.62 15.68 -11.12
CA PRO A 50 -9.22 17.01 -10.93
C PRO A 50 -9.44 17.38 -9.47
N GLU A 51 -9.82 16.42 -8.62
CA GLU A 51 -10.17 16.61 -7.22
C GLU A 51 -9.11 15.99 -6.28
N GLY A 52 -7.88 16.49 -6.34
CA GLY A 52 -6.76 15.95 -5.55
C GLY A 52 -7.02 15.92 -4.04
N ARG A 53 -7.86 16.84 -3.51
CA ARG A 53 -8.25 16.83 -2.08
C ARG A 53 -9.15 15.64 -1.74
N ASP A 54 -10.11 15.33 -2.60
CA ASP A 54 -11.00 14.17 -2.44
C ASP A 54 -10.21 12.88 -2.49
N VAL A 55 -9.30 12.75 -3.48
CA VAL A 55 -8.38 11.62 -3.59
C VAL A 55 -7.54 11.45 -2.32
N PHE A 56 -7.00 12.55 -1.77
CA PHE A 56 -6.19 12.53 -0.54
C PHE A 56 -6.97 12.01 0.66
N ILE A 57 -8.19 12.53 0.88
CA ILE A 57 -9.03 12.14 2.02
C ILE A 57 -9.41 10.66 1.93
N ASN A 58 -9.87 10.23 0.75
CA ASN A 58 -10.28 8.85 0.54
C ASN A 58 -9.08 7.89 0.61
N ALA A 59 -7.91 8.27 0.09
CA ALA A 59 -6.70 7.46 0.19
C ALA A 59 -6.32 7.22 1.66
N CYS A 60 -6.24 8.27 2.48
CA CYS A 60 -5.94 8.11 3.90
C CYS A 60 -6.96 7.21 4.61
N HIS A 61 -8.24 7.45 4.38
CA HIS A 61 -9.32 6.69 5.03
C HIS A 61 -9.28 5.20 4.67
N TYR A 62 -9.27 4.89 3.37
CA TYR A 62 -9.38 3.50 2.91
C TYR A 62 -8.08 2.70 3.04
N MET A 63 -6.92 3.34 3.04
CA MET A 63 -5.66 2.69 3.39
C MET A 63 -5.66 2.25 4.86
N ILE A 64 -6.16 3.08 5.76
CA ILE A 64 -6.30 2.74 7.19
C ILE A 64 -7.34 1.63 7.38
N GLU A 65 -8.48 1.72 6.69
CA GLU A 65 -9.50 0.66 6.73
C GLU A 65 -8.91 -0.69 6.29
N GLY A 66 -8.15 -0.72 5.20
CA GLY A 66 -7.49 -1.93 4.71
C GLY A 66 -6.49 -2.50 5.71
N LEU A 67 -5.65 -1.66 6.31
CA LEU A 67 -4.69 -2.07 7.34
C LEU A 67 -5.41 -2.70 8.54
N ASN A 68 -6.45 -2.04 9.06
CA ASN A 68 -7.26 -2.57 10.15
C ASN A 68 -7.95 -3.89 9.78
N ALA A 69 -8.46 -4.00 8.55
CA ALA A 69 -9.15 -5.21 8.11
C ALA A 69 -8.22 -6.43 8.10
N VAL A 70 -6.98 -6.28 7.59
CA VAL A 70 -6.05 -7.42 7.52
C VAL A 70 -5.44 -7.76 8.87
N THR A 71 -5.25 -6.81 9.78
CA THR A 71 -4.66 -7.07 11.10
C THR A 71 -5.70 -7.57 12.10
N ASN A 72 -6.86 -6.91 12.22
CA ASN A 72 -7.91 -7.29 13.19
C ASN A 72 -8.44 -8.70 12.97
N SER A 73 -8.57 -9.15 11.73
CA SER A 73 -9.04 -10.51 11.42
C SER A 73 -8.07 -11.60 11.89
N GLN A 74 -6.82 -11.24 12.13
CA GLN A 74 -5.77 -12.13 12.65
C GLN A 74 -5.49 -11.92 14.16
N GLY A 75 -6.23 -11.00 14.81
CA GLY A 75 -5.98 -10.63 16.20
C GLY A 75 -4.66 -9.86 16.41
N ILE A 76 -4.11 -9.27 15.34
CA ILE A 76 -2.85 -8.53 15.32
C ILE A 76 -3.16 -7.05 15.47
N LYS A 77 -2.36 -6.32 16.24
CA LYS A 77 -2.45 -4.86 16.35
C LYS A 77 -1.56 -4.21 15.28
N LEU A 78 -1.91 -3.00 14.87
CA LEU A 78 -1.07 -2.22 13.95
C LEU A 78 0.34 -1.97 14.52
N THR A 79 0.45 -1.86 15.85
CA THR A 79 1.73 -1.71 16.57
C THR A 79 2.62 -2.95 16.52
N ASP A 80 2.08 -4.10 16.15
CA ASP A 80 2.85 -5.35 16.04
C ASP A 80 3.53 -5.46 14.66
N LEU A 81 3.17 -4.57 13.73
CA LEU A 81 3.79 -4.52 12.41
C LEU A 81 5.22 -3.96 12.50
N LYS A 82 6.16 -4.64 11.88
CA LYS A 82 7.52 -4.14 11.70
C LYS A 82 7.56 -2.99 10.71
N PHE A 83 6.91 -3.16 9.56
CA PHE A 83 6.85 -2.18 8.50
C PHE A 83 5.47 -2.13 7.83
N ILE A 84 5.15 -0.96 7.30
CA ILE A 84 4.07 -0.77 6.33
C ILE A 84 4.69 -0.29 5.01
N ALA A 85 4.50 -1.05 3.93
CA ALA A 85 4.87 -0.66 2.58
C ALA A 85 3.60 -0.22 1.85
N SER A 86 3.34 1.07 1.83
CA SER A 86 2.17 1.63 1.18
C SER A 86 2.43 2.00 -0.28
N HIS A 87 1.37 2.19 -1.06
CA HIS A 87 1.48 2.81 -2.38
C HIS A 87 2.17 4.17 -2.29
N GLN A 88 3.20 4.37 -3.08
CA GLN A 88 4.06 5.57 -3.10
C GLN A 88 3.43 6.69 -3.94
N ALA A 89 2.19 7.08 -3.64
CA ALA A 89 1.49 8.12 -4.38
C ALA A 89 1.94 9.52 -3.99
N ASN A 90 2.10 9.75 -2.69
CA ASN A 90 2.43 11.06 -2.13
C ASN A 90 2.94 10.89 -0.68
N LYS A 91 4.10 11.47 -0.36
CA LYS A 91 4.68 11.42 0.99
C LYS A 91 3.72 11.92 2.07
N ARG A 92 2.90 12.94 1.76
CA ARG A 92 1.93 13.49 2.71
C ARG A 92 0.80 12.51 3.06
N ILE A 93 0.39 11.63 2.11
CA ILE A 93 -0.59 10.58 2.39
C ILE A 93 0.03 9.60 3.39
N MET A 94 1.23 9.09 3.13
CA MET A 94 1.93 8.14 4.01
C MET A 94 2.12 8.69 5.41
N ALA A 95 2.64 9.91 5.55
CA ALA A 95 2.80 10.58 6.85
C ALA A 95 1.46 10.80 7.57
N THR A 96 0.38 11.09 6.84
CA THR A 96 -0.96 11.25 7.43
C THR A 96 -1.52 9.91 7.91
N VAL A 97 -1.37 8.85 7.14
CA VAL A 97 -1.76 7.50 7.54
C VAL A 97 -0.99 7.08 8.80
N ALA A 98 0.34 7.18 8.80
CA ALA A 98 1.18 6.85 9.95
C ALA A 98 0.72 7.58 11.24
N ARG A 99 0.53 8.89 11.16
CA ARG A 99 0.06 9.71 12.28
C ARG A 99 -1.33 9.34 12.78
N GLN A 100 -2.28 9.01 11.87
CA GLN A 100 -3.65 8.65 12.26
C GLN A 100 -3.76 7.29 12.94
N ILE A 101 -2.84 6.38 12.67
CA ILE A 101 -2.79 5.05 13.28
C ILE A 101 -1.74 4.95 14.40
N ASP A 102 -1.10 6.07 14.76
CA ASP A 102 -0.02 6.14 15.75
C ASP A 102 1.14 5.16 15.45
N PHE A 103 1.56 5.15 14.18
CA PHE A 103 2.62 4.28 13.68
C PHE A 103 3.90 5.09 13.39
N PRO A 104 5.10 4.57 13.74
CA PRO A 104 6.36 5.28 13.51
C PRO A 104 6.58 5.60 12.03
N GLU A 105 6.87 6.86 11.70
CA GLU A 105 7.06 7.28 10.30
C GLU A 105 8.26 6.59 9.64
N ASP A 106 9.32 6.27 10.37
CA ASP A 106 10.50 5.55 9.90
C ASP A 106 10.25 4.06 9.64
N HIS A 107 9.12 3.52 10.10
CA HIS A 107 8.62 2.19 9.78
C HIS A 107 7.61 2.19 8.60
N MET A 108 7.25 3.36 8.09
CA MET A 108 6.56 3.47 6.79
C MET A 108 7.60 3.45 5.67
N LEU A 109 7.73 2.32 4.98
CA LEU A 109 8.71 2.18 3.91
C LEU A 109 8.44 3.17 2.78
N SER A 110 9.45 3.94 2.40
CA SER A 110 9.34 4.98 1.36
C SER A 110 10.55 4.98 0.46
N ASN A 111 10.30 5.15 -0.84
CA ASN A 111 11.31 5.41 -1.88
C ASN A 111 10.83 6.51 -2.85
N ILE A 112 9.74 7.19 -2.53
CA ILE A 112 9.10 8.17 -3.40
C ILE A 112 10.02 9.36 -3.73
N GLU A 113 10.95 9.69 -2.83
CA GLU A 113 11.90 10.78 -3.03
C GLU A 113 12.97 10.44 -4.08
N GLU A 114 13.23 9.14 -4.28
CA GLU A 114 14.24 8.65 -5.22
C GLU A 114 13.63 8.32 -6.59
N VAL A 115 12.48 7.64 -6.60
CA VAL A 115 11.90 7.08 -7.82
C VAL A 115 10.54 7.65 -8.19
N GLY A 116 9.95 8.48 -7.32
CA GLY A 116 8.61 9.06 -7.53
C GLY A 116 7.50 8.02 -7.41
N ASN A 117 6.32 8.38 -7.94
CA ASN A 117 5.18 7.47 -8.01
C ASN A 117 5.31 6.52 -9.20
N THR A 118 5.74 5.30 -8.95
CA THR A 118 5.88 4.25 -9.98
C THR A 118 4.58 3.49 -10.27
N GLY A 119 3.45 3.89 -9.69
CA GLY A 119 2.14 3.24 -9.91
C GLY A 119 2.00 1.93 -9.13
N CYS A 120 1.43 0.92 -9.79
CA CYS A 120 1.11 -0.38 -9.17
C CYS A 120 2.28 -1.08 -8.46
N PRO A 121 3.51 -1.12 -8.98
CA PRO A 121 4.62 -1.83 -8.33
C PRO A 121 5.21 -1.09 -7.12
N SER A 122 4.82 0.16 -6.85
CA SER A 122 5.50 1.05 -5.91
C SER A 122 5.65 0.49 -4.49
N CYS A 123 4.62 -0.12 -3.91
CA CYS A 123 4.70 -0.70 -2.57
C CYS A 123 5.62 -1.92 -2.52
N ALA A 124 5.58 -2.77 -3.56
CA ALA A 124 6.43 -3.96 -3.62
C ALA A 124 7.89 -3.60 -3.88
N ILE A 125 8.17 -2.53 -4.67
CA ILE A 125 9.53 -2.01 -4.84
C ILE A 125 10.05 -1.48 -3.50
N ALA A 126 9.27 -0.66 -2.78
CA ALA A 126 9.67 -0.15 -1.48
C ALA A 126 9.97 -1.28 -0.47
N LEU A 127 9.16 -2.35 -0.46
CA LEU A 127 9.44 -3.53 0.36
C LEU A 127 10.72 -4.24 -0.11
N SER A 128 10.87 -4.48 -1.41
CA SER A 128 12.05 -5.17 -1.98
C SER A 128 13.37 -4.48 -1.62
N GLN A 129 13.38 -3.15 -1.61
CA GLN A 129 14.56 -2.36 -1.24
C GLN A 129 14.90 -2.38 0.25
N ASN A 130 14.02 -2.93 1.10
CA ASN A 130 14.17 -2.98 2.55
C ASN A 130 14.12 -4.42 3.12
N LEU A 131 14.26 -5.44 2.27
CA LEU A 131 14.22 -6.84 2.71
C LEU A 131 15.35 -7.22 3.68
N ASP A 132 16.47 -6.52 3.63
CA ASP A 132 17.60 -6.66 4.56
C ASP A 132 17.27 -6.22 5.99
N ARG A 133 16.22 -5.38 6.15
CA ARG A 133 15.72 -4.88 7.43
C ARG A 133 14.61 -5.75 8.03
N VAL A 134 14.19 -6.79 7.32
CA VAL A 134 13.10 -7.69 7.74
C VAL A 134 13.68 -9.01 8.20
N ASP A 135 13.27 -9.45 9.39
CA ASP A 135 13.73 -10.69 10.01
C ASP A 135 12.64 -11.76 10.04
N HIS A 136 13.03 -13.00 10.37
CA HIS A 136 12.10 -14.10 10.56
C HIS A 136 11.07 -13.77 11.66
N GLY A 137 9.81 -13.98 11.37
CA GLY A 137 8.69 -13.68 12.26
C GLY A 137 8.13 -12.27 12.11
N ASP A 138 8.84 -11.36 11.46
CA ASP A 138 8.37 -9.99 11.27
C ASP A 138 7.07 -9.93 10.46
N LEU A 139 6.20 -9.03 10.89
CA LEU A 139 4.93 -8.75 10.23
C LEU A 139 5.05 -7.48 9.39
N VAL A 140 4.69 -7.59 8.12
CA VAL A 140 4.70 -6.45 7.19
C VAL A 140 3.33 -6.33 6.52
N ALA A 141 2.78 -5.13 6.48
CA ALA A 141 1.55 -4.87 5.74
C ALA A 141 1.83 -4.09 4.46
N LEU A 142 1.19 -4.51 3.36
CA LEU A 142 1.06 -3.70 2.15
C LEU A 142 -0.27 -2.97 2.21
N SER A 143 -0.32 -1.70 1.79
CA SER A 143 -1.57 -0.94 1.73
C SER A 143 -1.60 -0.05 0.51
N VAL A 144 -2.67 -0.14 -0.27
CA VAL A 144 -2.79 0.55 -1.54
C VAL A 144 -4.15 1.22 -1.71
N PHE A 145 -4.14 2.34 -2.43
CA PHE A 145 -5.31 3.04 -2.91
C PHE A 145 -5.05 3.54 -4.32
N GLY A 146 -6.03 3.42 -5.20
CA GLY A 146 -5.85 3.78 -6.59
C GLY A 146 -7.13 4.24 -7.27
N GLY A 147 -6.98 4.51 -8.55
CA GLY A 147 -8.09 4.92 -9.40
C GLY A 147 -9.23 3.91 -9.41
N GLY A 148 -10.43 4.44 -9.53
CA GLY A 148 -11.60 3.58 -9.54
C GLY A 148 -12.77 4.12 -8.71
N TYR A 149 -12.72 4.47 -7.42
CA TYR A 149 -11.60 4.15 -6.52
C TYR A 149 -11.55 2.67 -6.20
N SER A 150 -10.38 2.22 -5.80
CA SER A 150 -10.15 0.89 -5.27
C SER A 150 -9.08 0.91 -4.18
N CYS A 151 -9.21 0.06 -3.19
CA CYS A 151 -8.20 -0.11 -2.17
C CYS A 151 -7.92 -1.58 -1.89
N GLY A 152 -6.77 -1.84 -1.31
CA GLY A 152 -6.37 -3.17 -0.90
C GLY A 152 -5.30 -3.13 0.17
N ALA A 153 -5.22 -4.24 0.93
CA ALA A 153 -4.14 -4.48 1.87
C ALA A 153 -3.79 -5.97 1.90
N VAL A 154 -2.55 -6.26 2.22
CA VAL A 154 -2.04 -7.62 2.41
C VAL A 154 -1.23 -7.65 3.69
N LEU A 155 -1.45 -8.65 4.53
CA LEU A 155 -0.64 -8.91 5.71
C LEU A 155 0.29 -10.09 5.43
N LEU A 156 1.57 -9.86 5.63
CA LEU A 156 2.65 -10.82 5.43
C LEU A 156 3.33 -11.15 6.75
N GLN A 157 3.73 -12.40 6.93
CA GLN A 157 4.67 -12.83 7.95
C GLN A 157 5.90 -13.43 7.28
N PHE A 158 7.07 -12.89 7.56
CA PHE A 158 8.33 -13.42 7.04
C PHE A 158 8.73 -14.72 7.74
N LEU A 159 9.31 -15.66 6.96
CA LEU A 159 9.61 -17.03 7.40
C LEU A 159 11.10 -17.23 7.59
#